data_b78a18ee836cbeba2bdfb908c159523d
#
_entry.id   b78a18ee836cbeba2bdfb908c159523d
#
_cell.length_a   1.000
_cell.length_b   1.000
_cell.length_c   1.000
_cell.angle_alpha   90.00
_cell.angle_beta   90.00
_cell.angle_gamma   90.00
#
_symmetry.space_group_name_H-M   'P 1'
#
loop_
_entity.id
_entity.type
_entity.pdbx_description
1 polymer ?
#
loop_
_entity_poly.entity_id
_entity_poly.type
_entity_poly.pdbx_seq_one_letter_code
_entity_poly.pdbx_strand_id
1 'polypeptide(L)'
;MKLDIMEALRYLGAGSSPPEVLRRDMEQIADQLTAAVRPRYAYRVFSTVHEERGVLLREAGILLTGRSAARMLAQCDQAVLLICTLGAGFETMLRAEQARDMARAVMLDACGSARVDSRCNAAEEELAARFPGRYLTDRFSPGYGDLPLALQPAICAALDAGRRVGVQVTDSFLMNPSKSVTAVIGLSDRPQQARIRGCAYCSMRETCTLRKGGKSCAL
;
A
#
# COMPACT_ATOMS: atom_id res chain seq x y z
N MET A 1 -1.25 -0.95 -17.16
CA MET A 1 -1.95 -1.44 -15.94
C MET A 1 -3.26 -0.70 -15.83
N LYS A 2 -4.38 -1.41 -15.97
CA LYS A 2 -5.75 -0.84 -15.88
C LYS A 2 -6.11 -0.65 -14.41
N LEU A 3 -6.82 0.42 -14.06
CA LEU A 3 -7.33 0.66 -12.71
C LEU A 3 -8.54 -0.26 -12.46
N ASP A 4 -8.61 -0.88 -11.30
CA ASP A 4 -9.77 -1.66 -10.89
C ASP A 4 -10.88 -0.72 -10.39
N ILE A 5 -11.95 -0.61 -11.16
CA ILE A 5 -13.10 0.25 -10.84
C ILE A 5 -13.87 -0.28 -9.64
N MET A 6 -13.96 -1.60 -9.47
CA MET A 6 -14.66 -2.16 -8.31
C MET A 6 -13.93 -1.85 -7.01
N GLU A 7 -12.60 -1.85 -7.05
CA GLU A 7 -11.79 -1.44 -5.91
C GLU A 7 -11.93 0.07 -5.63
N ALA A 8 -11.97 0.91 -6.68
CA ALA A 8 -12.22 2.35 -6.51
C ALA A 8 -13.60 2.63 -5.92
N LEU A 9 -14.64 1.93 -6.36
CA LEU A 9 -15.99 2.00 -5.81
C LEU A 9 -16.04 1.55 -4.35
N ARG A 10 -15.25 0.54 -3.98
CA ARG A 10 -15.08 0.11 -2.60
C ARG A 10 -14.48 1.21 -1.73
N TYR A 11 -13.43 1.89 -2.20
CA TYR A 11 -12.83 3.04 -1.51
C TYR A 11 -13.81 4.21 -1.36
N LEU A 12 -14.67 4.42 -2.34
CA LEU A 12 -15.74 5.42 -2.28
C LEU A 12 -16.84 5.06 -1.26
N GLY A 13 -16.87 3.82 -0.76
CA GLY A 13 -17.92 3.32 0.11
C GLY A 13 -19.20 2.95 -0.64
N ALA A 14 -19.15 2.87 -1.97
CA ALA A 14 -20.28 2.41 -2.77
C ALA A 14 -20.56 0.92 -2.47
N GLY A 15 -21.85 0.61 -2.39
CA GLY A 15 -22.30 -0.78 -2.19
C GLY A 15 -21.92 -1.69 -3.35
N SER A 16 -22.35 -2.95 -3.27
CA SER A 16 -22.05 -3.97 -4.29
C SER A 16 -22.72 -3.76 -5.64
N SER A 17 -23.73 -2.92 -5.69
CA SER A 17 -24.52 -2.60 -6.91
C SER A 17 -24.63 -1.07 -7.01
N PRO A 18 -23.51 -0.39 -7.35
CA PRO A 18 -23.54 1.06 -7.51
C PRO A 18 -24.43 1.43 -8.71
N PRO A 19 -25.09 2.61 -8.67
CA PRO A 19 -25.82 3.12 -9.82
C PRO A 19 -24.91 3.18 -11.06
N GLU A 20 -25.49 2.88 -12.23
CA GLU A 20 -24.74 2.85 -13.49
C GLU A 20 -24.08 4.21 -13.82
N VAL A 21 -24.76 5.31 -13.48
CA VAL A 21 -24.21 6.68 -13.64
C VAL A 21 -22.94 6.83 -12.84
N LEU A 22 -22.94 6.44 -11.56
CA LEU A 22 -21.74 6.50 -10.71
C LEU A 22 -20.60 5.67 -11.26
N ARG A 23 -20.90 4.46 -11.77
CA ARG A 23 -19.89 3.59 -12.38
C ARG A 23 -19.24 4.24 -13.60
N ARG A 24 -20.03 4.82 -14.50
CA ARG A 24 -19.51 5.54 -15.68
C ARG A 24 -18.65 6.76 -15.31
N ASP A 25 -19.09 7.56 -14.32
CA ASP A 25 -18.33 8.70 -13.85
C ASP A 25 -16.97 8.27 -13.28
N MET A 26 -16.95 7.17 -12.50
CA MET A 26 -15.72 6.59 -11.97
C MET A 26 -14.80 6.06 -13.06
N GLU A 27 -15.34 5.40 -14.08
CA GLU A 27 -14.57 4.92 -15.26
C GLU A 27 -13.93 6.09 -16.01
N GLN A 28 -14.67 7.18 -16.25
CA GLN A 28 -14.15 8.38 -16.90
C GLN A 28 -13.03 9.04 -16.07
N ILE A 29 -13.22 9.15 -14.76
CA ILE A 29 -12.21 9.71 -13.86
C ILE A 29 -10.95 8.83 -13.83
N ALA A 30 -11.12 7.50 -13.79
CA ALA A 30 -10.02 6.55 -13.82
C ALA A 30 -9.19 6.62 -15.10
N ASP A 31 -9.84 6.81 -16.26
CA ASP A 31 -9.17 7.00 -17.54
C ASP A 31 -8.38 8.31 -17.55
N GLN A 32 -8.97 9.42 -17.10
CA GLN A 32 -8.30 10.70 -16.96
C GLN A 32 -7.08 10.62 -16.03
N LEU A 33 -7.26 10.00 -14.86
CA LEU A 33 -6.17 9.75 -13.90
C LEU A 33 -5.05 8.92 -14.52
N THR A 34 -5.40 7.85 -15.23
CA THR A 34 -4.43 6.95 -15.87
C THR A 34 -3.65 7.65 -16.99
N ALA A 35 -4.29 8.56 -17.72
CA ALA A 35 -3.63 9.36 -18.75
C ALA A 35 -2.67 10.41 -18.16
N ALA A 36 -3.09 11.09 -17.07
CA ALA A 36 -2.37 12.22 -16.49
C ALA A 36 -1.26 11.81 -15.50
N VAL A 37 -1.43 10.71 -14.76
CA VAL A 37 -0.56 10.35 -13.64
C VAL A 37 0.21 9.05 -13.91
N ARG A 38 1.53 9.12 -13.77
CA ARG A 38 2.44 7.95 -13.85
C ARG A 38 2.90 7.55 -12.47
N PRO A 39 2.36 6.44 -11.90
CA PRO A 39 2.81 5.94 -10.61
C PRO A 39 4.29 5.58 -10.63
N ARG A 40 5.00 5.91 -9.57
CA ARG A 40 6.41 5.56 -9.36
C ARG A 40 6.55 4.61 -8.17
N TYR A 41 7.62 3.84 -8.17
CA TYR A 41 7.98 3.02 -7.03
C TYR A 41 9.50 2.89 -6.90
N ALA A 42 9.95 2.54 -5.71
CA ALA A 42 11.31 2.18 -5.41
C ALA A 42 11.33 1.10 -4.33
N TYR A 43 12.36 0.27 -4.34
CA TYR A 43 12.56 -0.73 -3.31
C TYR A 43 14.05 -0.90 -2.99
N ARG A 44 14.32 -1.49 -1.82
CA ARG A 44 15.64 -2.01 -1.40
C ARG A 44 15.45 -3.29 -0.61
N VAL A 45 16.45 -4.17 -0.69
CA VAL A 45 16.49 -5.44 0.04
C VAL A 45 17.47 -5.31 1.18
N PHE A 46 17.13 -5.88 2.32
CA PHE A 46 17.91 -5.86 3.54
C PHE A 46 17.96 -7.25 4.15
N SER A 47 19.09 -7.64 4.75
CA SER A 47 19.18 -8.85 5.56
C SER A 47 18.39 -8.69 6.85
N THR A 48 17.70 -9.75 7.28
CA THR A 48 16.96 -9.75 8.54
C THR A 48 17.75 -10.41 9.65
N VAL A 49 17.67 -9.84 10.85
CA VAL A 49 18.16 -10.47 12.08
C VAL A 49 17.01 -10.52 13.07
N HIS A 50 16.69 -11.72 13.54
CA HIS A 50 15.62 -11.91 14.51
C HIS A 50 16.14 -11.62 15.91
N GLU A 51 15.50 -10.67 16.58
CA GLU A 51 15.82 -10.25 17.94
C GLU A 51 14.61 -10.45 18.87
N GLU A 52 14.81 -10.42 20.16
CA GLU A 52 13.72 -10.57 21.15
C GLU A 52 12.63 -9.50 20.96
N ARG A 53 12.99 -8.28 20.56
CA ARG A 53 12.08 -7.14 20.41
C ARG A 53 11.49 -6.97 19.01
N GLY A 54 11.89 -7.78 18.03
CA GLY A 54 11.42 -7.65 16.65
C GLY A 54 12.41 -8.17 15.62
N VAL A 55 12.35 -7.63 14.41
CA VAL A 55 13.22 -8.01 13.31
C VAL A 55 14.05 -6.80 12.87
N LEU A 56 15.36 -6.89 13.00
CA LEU A 56 16.30 -5.86 12.57
C LEU A 56 16.59 -6.00 11.06
N LEU A 57 16.40 -4.92 10.32
CA LEU A 57 16.90 -4.75 8.96
C LEU A 57 18.36 -4.27 9.06
N ARG A 58 19.31 -5.20 8.93
CA ARG A 58 20.71 -5.01 9.30
C ARG A 58 21.33 -3.77 8.67
N GLU A 59 21.31 -3.65 7.35
CA GLU A 59 21.99 -2.61 6.62
C GLU A 59 21.33 -1.23 6.76
N ALA A 60 20.06 -1.20 7.20
CA ALA A 60 19.32 0.03 7.45
C ALA A 60 19.35 0.46 8.92
N GLY A 61 19.72 -0.46 9.83
CA GLY A 61 19.65 -0.22 11.27
C GLY A 61 18.21 0.00 11.79
N ILE A 62 17.20 -0.53 11.07
CA ILE A 62 15.79 -0.36 11.41
C ILE A 62 15.30 -1.60 12.13
N LEU A 63 14.85 -1.45 13.36
CA LEU A 63 14.18 -2.50 14.11
C LEU A 63 12.67 -2.43 13.88
N LEU A 64 12.14 -3.42 13.17
CA LEU A 64 10.70 -3.61 12.97
C LEU A 64 10.13 -4.27 14.22
N THR A 65 9.57 -3.49 15.11
CA THR A 65 8.99 -3.96 16.36
C THR A 65 7.55 -4.45 16.17
N GLY A 66 7.08 -5.25 17.13
CA GLY A 66 5.70 -5.76 17.15
C GLY A 66 5.58 -7.21 16.71
N ARG A 67 4.50 -7.86 17.18
CA ARG A 67 4.22 -9.27 16.90
C ARG A 67 3.90 -9.53 15.43
N SER A 68 3.31 -8.56 14.75
CA SER A 68 3.00 -8.66 13.31
C SER A 68 4.28 -8.80 12.50
N ALA A 69 5.29 -7.95 12.73
CA ALA A 69 6.58 -8.03 12.05
C ALA A 69 7.30 -9.35 12.37
N ALA A 70 7.38 -9.73 13.63
CA ALA A 70 8.01 -10.98 14.05
C ALA A 70 7.34 -12.21 13.40
N ARG A 71 6.00 -12.25 13.36
CA ARG A 71 5.26 -13.34 12.74
C ARG A 71 5.42 -13.40 11.23
N MET A 72 5.29 -12.24 10.56
CA MET A 72 5.35 -12.17 9.10
C MET A 72 6.73 -12.47 8.55
N LEU A 73 7.78 -12.10 9.28
CA LEU A 73 9.17 -12.29 8.87
C LEU A 73 9.84 -13.52 9.52
N ALA A 74 9.11 -14.33 10.30
CA ALA A 74 9.67 -15.42 11.09
C ALA A 74 10.56 -16.41 10.31
N GLN A 75 10.28 -16.61 9.03
CA GLN A 75 11.01 -17.52 8.15
C GLN A 75 11.77 -16.79 7.03
N CYS A 76 11.95 -15.49 7.17
CA CYS A 76 12.58 -14.65 6.15
C CYS A 76 14.02 -14.32 6.58
N ASP A 77 14.96 -14.55 5.69
CA ASP A 77 16.36 -14.16 5.83
C ASP A 77 16.64 -12.78 5.23
N GLN A 78 15.70 -12.27 4.43
CA GLN A 78 15.71 -10.93 3.86
C GLN A 78 14.32 -10.30 3.92
N ALA A 79 14.30 -8.97 3.86
CA ALA A 79 13.08 -8.20 3.67
C ALA A 79 13.28 -7.10 2.64
N VAL A 80 12.23 -6.85 1.86
CA VAL A 80 12.14 -5.74 0.92
C VAL A 80 11.40 -4.60 1.60
N LEU A 81 11.99 -3.42 1.63
CA LEU A 81 11.26 -2.18 1.82
C LEU A 81 10.82 -1.67 0.45
N LEU A 82 9.55 -1.39 0.31
CA LEU A 82 8.90 -0.89 -0.92
C LEU A 82 8.26 0.46 -0.64
N ILE A 83 8.32 1.37 -1.61
CA ILE A 83 7.51 2.58 -1.66
C ILE A 83 6.87 2.72 -3.03
N CYS A 84 5.57 3.02 -3.06
CA CYS A 84 4.82 3.36 -4.27
C CYS A 84 4.16 4.73 -4.07
N THR A 85 4.06 5.54 -5.13
CA THR A 85 3.40 6.86 -5.06
C THR A 85 2.79 7.23 -6.40
N LEU A 86 1.70 7.99 -6.36
CA LEU A 86 1.15 8.67 -7.54
C LEU A 86 1.88 9.99 -7.84
N GLY A 87 2.63 10.51 -6.86
CA GLY A 87 3.41 11.73 -7.02
C GLY A 87 2.58 13.03 -6.97
N ALA A 88 3.27 14.16 -7.09
CA ALA A 88 2.67 15.49 -6.97
C ALA A 88 1.64 15.79 -8.08
N GLY A 89 1.72 15.13 -9.23
CA GLY A 89 0.73 15.29 -10.29
C GLY A 89 -0.69 14.90 -9.87
N PHE A 90 -0.82 13.87 -9.04
CA PHE A 90 -2.12 13.51 -8.46
C PHE A 90 -2.64 14.61 -7.52
N GLU A 91 -1.79 15.16 -6.66
CA GLU A 91 -2.18 16.24 -5.74
C GLU A 91 -2.67 17.48 -6.50
N THR A 92 -2.01 17.84 -7.60
CA THR A 92 -2.41 18.95 -8.45
C THR A 92 -3.77 18.70 -9.09
N MET A 93 -4.00 17.49 -9.61
CA MET A 93 -5.27 17.09 -10.19
C MET A 93 -6.39 17.11 -9.14
N LEU A 94 -6.14 16.58 -7.97
CA LEU A 94 -7.11 16.53 -6.87
C LEU A 94 -7.51 17.94 -6.42
N ARG A 95 -6.55 18.85 -6.22
CA ARG A 95 -6.83 20.25 -5.85
C ARG A 95 -7.66 20.98 -6.90
N ALA A 96 -7.38 20.72 -8.19
CA ALA A 96 -8.14 21.31 -9.28
C ALA A 96 -9.62 20.84 -9.26
N GLU A 97 -9.85 19.55 -9.00
CA GLU A 97 -11.22 19.03 -8.86
C GLU A 97 -11.89 19.55 -7.58
N GLN A 98 -11.20 19.64 -6.46
CA GLN A 98 -11.74 20.21 -5.21
C GLN A 98 -12.25 21.66 -5.39
N ALA A 99 -11.58 22.44 -6.24
CA ALA A 99 -11.99 23.81 -6.53
C ALA A 99 -13.20 23.92 -7.49
N ARG A 100 -13.54 22.84 -8.20
CA ARG A 100 -14.59 22.84 -9.25
C ARG A 100 -15.81 22.02 -8.85
N ASP A 101 -15.57 20.79 -8.37
CA ASP A 101 -16.61 19.81 -8.08
C ASP A 101 -16.12 18.86 -6.99
N MET A 102 -16.62 19.04 -5.78
CA MET A 102 -16.24 18.24 -4.63
C MET A 102 -16.66 16.76 -4.78
N ALA A 103 -17.77 16.47 -5.44
CA ALA A 103 -18.20 15.09 -5.67
C ALA A 103 -17.22 14.37 -6.59
N ARG A 104 -16.77 15.01 -7.66
CA ARG A 104 -15.72 14.48 -8.53
C ARG A 104 -14.39 14.34 -7.79
N ALA A 105 -14.03 15.29 -6.94
CA ALA A 105 -12.82 15.21 -6.13
C ALA A 105 -12.80 13.97 -5.22
N VAL A 106 -13.92 13.65 -4.58
CA VAL A 106 -14.07 12.44 -3.74
C VAL A 106 -13.95 11.17 -4.59
N MET A 107 -14.56 11.14 -5.76
CA MET A 107 -14.42 10.03 -6.71
C MET A 107 -12.97 9.87 -7.20
N LEU A 108 -12.29 10.98 -7.53
CA LEU A 108 -10.88 10.99 -7.92
C LEU A 108 -9.97 10.49 -6.79
N ASP A 109 -10.25 10.89 -5.54
CA ASP A 109 -9.51 10.42 -4.38
C ASP A 109 -9.62 8.90 -4.21
N ALA A 110 -10.81 8.33 -4.38
CA ALA A 110 -11.05 6.90 -4.35
C ALA A 110 -10.34 6.17 -5.51
N CYS A 111 -10.38 6.72 -6.72
CA CYS A 111 -9.60 6.22 -7.86
C CYS A 111 -8.09 6.27 -7.59
N GLY A 112 -7.61 7.32 -6.91
CA GLY A 112 -6.21 7.45 -6.50
C GLY A 112 -5.78 6.35 -5.55
N SER A 113 -6.61 6.01 -4.58
CA SER A 113 -6.36 4.91 -3.65
C SER A 113 -6.26 3.56 -4.37
N ALA A 114 -7.22 3.23 -5.22
CA ALA A 114 -7.17 2.01 -6.04
C ALA A 114 -5.96 1.99 -6.99
N ARG A 115 -5.55 3.15 -7.52
CA ARG A 115 -4.42 3.25 -8.44
C ARG A 115 -3.07 3.00 -7.76
N VAL A 116 -2.86 3.54 -6.55
CA VAL A 116 -1.61 3.29 -5.81
C VAL A 116 -1.53 1.84 -5.35
N ASP A 117 -2.65 1.23 -4.94
CA ASP A 117 -2.71 -0.20 -4.60
C ASP A 117 -2.42 -1.09 -5.80
N SER A 118 -3.00 -0.79 -6.97
CA SER A 118 -2.66 -1.49 -8.23
C SER A 118 -1.16 -1.41 -8.54
N ARG A 119 -0.50 -0.27 -8.27
CA ARG A 119 0.96 -0.15 -8.43
C ARG A 119 1.71 -1.02 -7.44
N CYS A 120 1.26 -1.09 -6.18
CA CYS A 120 1.85 -1.98 -5.18
C CYS A 120 1.74 -3.45 -5.61
N ASN A 121 0.57 -3.89 -6.09
CA ASN A 121 0.37 -5.25 -6.59
C ASN A 121 1.32 -5.57 -7.76
N ALA A 122 1.40 -4.69 -8.75
CA ALA A 122 2.35 -4.87 -9.86
C ALA A 122 3.81 -4.87 -9.40
N ALA A 123 4.18 -4.09 -8.37
CA ALA A 123 5.51 -4.14 -7.79
C ALA A 123 5.80 -5.48 -7.11
N GLU A 124 4.82 -6.08 -6.43
CA GLU A 124 4.96 -7.42 -5.85
C GLU A 124 5.17 -8.49 -6.92
N GLU A 125 4.44 -8.43 -8.04
CA GLU A 125 4.63 -9.33 -9.20
C GLU A 125 6.03 -9.18 -9.80
N GLU A 126 6.49 -7.94 -10.00
CA GLU A 126 7.84 -7.65 -10.50
C GLU A 126 8.92 -8.16 -9.54
N LEU A 127 8.72 -8.02 -8.23
CA LEU A 127 9.62 -8.56 -7.20
C LEU A 127 9.63 -10.09 -7.22
N ALA A 128 8.46 -10.74 -7.32
CA ALA A 128 8.39 -12.19 -7.43
C ALA A 128 9.15 -12.72 -8.65
N ALA A 129 9.02 -12.06 -9.79
CA ALA A 129 9.76 -12.41 -11.00
C ALA A 129 11.29 -12.16 -10.86
N ARG A 130 11.69 -11.15 -10.07
CA ARG A 130 13.10 -10.79 -9.86
C ARG A 130 13.83 -11.74 -8.90
N PHE A 131 13.10 -12.40 -8.01
CA PHE A 131 13.65 -13.34 -7.02
C PHE A 131 13.12 -14.77 -7.27
N PRO A 132 13.50 -15.41 -8.40
CA PRO A 132 13.03 -16.76 -8.72
C PRO A 132 13.46 -17.74 -7.63
N GLY A 133 12.56 -18.64 -7.25
CA GLY A 133 12.80 -19.61 -6.17
C GLY A 133 12.65 -19.05 -4.75
N ARG A 134 12.31 -17.76 -4.61
CA ARG A 134 12.00 -17.16 -3.32
C ARG A 134 10.49 -16.95 -3.18
N TYR A 135 10.02 -16.99 -1.94
CA TYR A 135 8.64 -16.81 -1.57
C TYR A 135 8.47 -15.47 -0.85
N LEU A 136 7.53 -14.66 -1.30
CA LEU A 136 7.20 -13.37 -0.70
C LEU A 136 6.11 -13.56 0.36
N THR A 137 6.23 -12.81 1.47
CA THR A 137 5.11 -12.64 2.41
C THR A 137 4.08 -11.68 1.82
N ASP A 138 2.88 -11.61 2.44
CA ASP A 138 2.00 -10.47 2.22
C ASP A 138 2.73 -9.17 2.59
N ARG A 139 2.51 -8.07 1.83
CA ARG A 139 3.02 -6.76 2.22
C ARG A 139 2.29 -6.23 3.44
N PHE A 140 3.00 -5.59 4.35
CA PHE A 140 2.45 -4.89 5.49
C PHE A 140 3.16 -3.55 5.70
N SER A 141 2.46 -2.58 6.28
CA SER A 141 2.89 -1.18 6.31
C SER A 141 2.94 -0.65 7.75
N PRO A 142 3.80 0.34 8.04
CA PRO A 142 3.71 1.09 9.29
C PRO A 142 2.29 1.64 9.51
N GLY A 143 1.81 1.57 10.75
CA GLY A 143 0.44 1.94 11.11
C GLY A 143 -0.59 0.80 11.00
N TYR A 144 -0.22 -0.36 10.43
CA TYR A 144 -1.09 -1.54 10.41
C TYR A 144 -0.73 -2.51 11.54
N GLY A 145 -1.77 -3.05 12.18
CA GLY A 145 -1.59 -3.94 13.33
C GLY A 145 -0.82 -3.24 14.45
N ASP A 146 0.28 -3.83 14.86
CA ASP A 146 1.18 -3.32 15.90
C ASP A 146 2.54 -2.83 15.35
N LEU A 147 2.67 -2.65 14.02
CA LEU A 147 3.86 -2.04 13.42
C LEU A 147 3.77 -0.50 13.57
N PRO A 148 4.68 0.15 14.34
CA PRO A 148 4.55 1.56 14.64
C PRO A 148 4.63 2.47 13.41
N LEU A 149 3.71 3.45 13.30
CA LEU A 149 3.75 4.46 12.26
C LEU A 149 5.03 5.31 12.34
N ALA A 150 5.58 5.48 13.53
CA ALA A 150 6.85 6.20 13.76
C ALA A 150 8.06 5.62 13.01
N LEU A 151 7.97 4.41 12.46
CA LEU A 151 9.00 3.85 11.57
C LEU A 151 9.00 4.46 10.17
N GLN A 152 7.95 5.18 9.80
CA GLN A 152 7.77 5.77 8.47
C GLN A 152 8.96 6.64 8.01
N PRO A 153 9.50 7.56 8.82
CA PRO A 153 10.65 8.38 8.43
C PRO A 153 11.90 7.54 8.16
N ALA A 154 12.20 6.56 9.02
CA ALA A 154 13.36 5.70 8.85
C ALA A 154 13.27 4.83 7.59
N ILE A 155 12.09 4.28 7.30
CA ILE A 155 11.82 3.51 6.08
C ILE A 155 11.99 4.39 4.83
N CYS A 156 11.42 5.60 4.82
CA CYS A 156 11.56 6.52 3.71
C CYS A 156 13.02 6.97 3.50
N ALA A 157 13.77 7.19 4.57
CA ALA A 157 15.20 7.51 4.52
C ALA A 157 16.01 6.33 3.94
N ALA A 158 15.77 5.10 4.42
CA ALA A 158 16.44 3.90 3.92
C ALA A 158 16.17 3.66 2.42
N LEU A 159 15.00 4.06 1.93
CA LEU A 159 14.63 3.99 0.52
C LEU A 159 15.15 5.16 -0.32
N ASP A 160 15.69 6.22 0.30
CA ASP A 160 15.99 7.50 -0.38
C ASP A 160 14.75 8.04 -1.13
N ALA A 161 13.59 7.98 -0.44
CA ALA A 161 12.28 8.19 -1.04
C ALA A 161 12.12 9.58 -1.66
N GLY A 162 12.69 10.62 -1.01
CA GLY A 162 12.67 11.99 -1.52
C GLY A 162 13.30 12.10 -2.90
N ARG A 163 14.49 11.55 -3.07
CA ARG A 163 15.24 11.64 -4.34
C ARG A 163 14.70 10.67 -5.40
N ARG A 164 14.35 9.44 -5.01
CA ARG A 164 13.96 8.39 -5.97
C ARG A 164 12.53 8.53 -6.48
N VAL A 165 11.59 8.91 -5.62
CA VAL A 165 10.16 8.97 -5.97
C VAL A 165 9.47 10.28 -5.58
N GLY A 166 10.17 11.21 -4.92
CA GLY A 166 9.64 12.53 -4.54
C GLY A 166 8.66 12.47 -3.37
N VAL A 167 8.85 11.51 -2.44
CA VAL A 167 8.02 11.38 -1.25
C VAL A 167 8.80 11.84 -0.02
N GLN A 168 8.17 12.69 0.79
CA GLN A 168 8.66 13.14 2.08
C GLN A 168 7.70 12.73 3.18
N VAL A 169 8.18 12.69 4.42
CA VAL A 169 7.39 12.38 5.60
C VAL A 169 7.27 13.62 6.45
N THR A 170 6.06 13.94 6.90
CA THR A 170 5.78 15.06 7.80
C THR A 170 6.11 14.69 9.25
N ASP A 171 6.13 15.68 10.15
CA ASP A 171 6.34 15.46 11.59
C ASP A 171 5.26 14.57 12.22
N SER A 172 4.07 14.49 11.61
CA SER A 172 2.99 13.59 12.00
C SER A 172 3.09 12.20 11.35
N PHE A 173 4.23 11.87 10.75
CA PHE A 173 4.51 10.61 10.06
C PHE A 173 3.66 10.33 8.81
N LEU A 174 2.97 11.33 8.27
CA LEU A 174 2.23 11.21 7.03
C LEU A 174 3.13 11.44 5.82
N MET A 175 2.88 10.73 4.75
CA MET A 175 3.60 10.90 3.49
C MET A 175 2.99 12.01 2.62
N ASN A 176 3.85 12.78 1.99
CA ASN A 176 3.50 13.76 0.97
C ASN A 176 4.31 13.47 -0.30
N PRO A 177 3.68 13.20 -1.46
CA PRO A 177 2.24 13.17 -1.77
C PRO A 177 1.41 12.15 -0.97
N SER A 178 0.12 12.43 -0.76
CA SER A 178 -0.77 11.65 0.12
C SER A 178 -1.05 10.24 -0.42
N LYS A 179 -1.16 10.09 -1.75
CA LYS A 179 -1.32 8.75 -2.38
C LYS A 179 0.04 8.09 -2.55
N SER A 180 0.62 7.77 -1.40
CA SER A 180 1.88 7.03 -1.26
C SER A 180 1.70 5.89 -0.27
N VAL A 181 2.38 4.78 -0.50
CA VAL A 181 2.35 3.57 0.32
C VAL A 181 3.78 3.10 0.52
N THR A 182 4.19 2.91 1.77
CA THR A 182 5.38 2.12 2.09
C THR A 182 4.96 0.74 2.57
N ALA A 183 5.78 -0.25 2.32
CA ALA A 183 5.50 -1.61 2.75
C ALA A 183 6.80 -2.37 3.06
N VAL A 184 6.66 -3.37 3.93
CA VAL A 184 7.63 -4.40 4.19
C VAL A 184 7.13 -5.70 3.58
N ILE A 185 7.99 -6.44 2.90
CA ILE A 185 7.71 -7.73 2.30
C ILE A 185 8.87 -8.65 2.66
N GLY A 186 8.62 -9.76 3.33
CA GLY A 186 9.65 -10.76 3.62
C GLY A 186 9.99 -11.59 2.39
N LEU A 187 11.26 -11.99 2.29
CA LEU A 187 11.75 -12.98 1.32
C LEU A 187 12.22 -14.22 2.07
N SER A 188 11.78 -15.38 1.63
CA SER A 188 12.10 -16.68 2.23
C SER A 188 12.42 -17.71 1.16
N ASP A 189 13.18 -18.74 1.52
CA ASP A 189 13.42 -19.94 0.73
C ASP A 189 12.26 -20.96 0.83
N ARG A 190 11.26 -20.71 1.66
CA ARG A 190 10.11 -21.60 1.93
C ARG A 190 8.79 -20.89 1.71
N PRO A 191 7.74 -21.66 1.31
CA PRO A 191 6.39 -21.13 1.20
C PRO A 191 5.92 -20.51 2.52
N GLN A 192 5.35 -19.30 2.44
CA GLN A 192 4.93 -18.56 3.62
C GLN A 192 3.51 -18.93 4.02
N GLN A 193 3.32 -19.29 5.29
CA GLN A 193 2.01 -19.60 5.88
C GLN A 193 1.37 -18.40 6.59
N ALA A 194 2.19 -17.50 7.13
CA ALA A 194 1.69 -16.31 7.81
C ALA A 194 1.00 -15.37 6.83
N ARG A 195 -0.21 -14.95 7.19
CA ARG A 195 -1.02 -14.01 6.41
C ARG A 195 -1.36 -12.80 7.26
N ILE A 196 -1.43 -11.64 6.64
CA ILE A 196 -1.92 -10.41 7.24
C ILE A 196 -3.12 -9.86 6.48
N ARG A 197 -3.28 -10.25 5.20
CA ARG A 197 -4.42 -9.92 4.37
C ARG A 197 -5.60 -10.85 4.64
N GLY A 198 -6.80 -10.33 4.42
CA GLY A 198 -8.03 -11.08 4.55
C GLY A 198 -8.76 -10.83 5.87
N CYS A 199 -10.06 -11.14 5.86
CA CYS A 199 -10.97 -10.87 6.98
C CYS A 199 -10.57 -11.58 8.29
N ALA A 200 -9.88 -12.71 8.21
CA ALA A 200 -9.45 -13.46 9.39
C ALA A 200 -8.43 -12.70 10.25
N TYR A 201 -7.63 -11.82 9.63
CA TYR A 201 -6.53 -11.07 10.26
C TYR A 201 -6.83 -9.57 10.40
N CYS A 202 -8.00 -9.13 9.93
CA CYS A 202 -8.36 -7.72 9.89
C CYS A 202 -8.75 -7.22 11.28
N SER A 203 -8.18 -6.10 11.73
CA SER A 203 -8.54 -5.44 12.99
C SER A 203 -10.00 -4.96 13.01
N MET A 204 -10.58 -4.69 11.84
CA MET A 204 -11.98 -4.28 11.67
C MET A 204 -12.96 -5.48 11.57
N ARG A 205 -12.49 -6.71 11.74
CA ARG A 205 -13.28 -7.92 11.49
C ARG A 205 -14.67 -7.89 12.11
N GLU A 206 -14.78 -7.44 13.35
CA GLU A 206 -16.04 -7.48 14.09
C GLU A 206 -17.00 -6.33 13.74
N THR A 207 -16.45 -5.19 13.36
CA THR A 207 -17.21 -3.98 13.04
C THR A 207 -17.44 -3.79 11.53
N CYS A 208 -16.74 -4.56 10.68
CA CYS A 208 -16.75 -4.40 9.22
C CYS A 208 -18.12 -4.67 8.60
N THR A 209 -18.71 -3.66 8.00
CA THR A 209 -20.01 -3.74 7.32
C THR A 209 -19.97 -4.61 6.06
N LEU A 210 -18.84 -4.61 5.32
CA LEU A 210 -18.64 -5.45 4.14
C LEU A 210 -18.70 -6.94 4.50
N ARG A 211 -17.96 -7.34 5.56
CA ARG A 211 -17.98 -8.72 6.04
C ARG A 211 -19.36 -9.14 6.55
N LYS A 212 -20.06 -8.26 7.28
CA LYS A 212 -21.44 -8.53 7.75
C LYS A 212 -22.41 -8.71 6.56
N GLY A 213 -22.12 -8.08 5.43
CA GLY A 213 -22.84 -8.27 4.17
C GLY A 213 -22.32 -9.44 3.32
N GLY A 214 -21.53 -10.36 3.86
CA GLY A 214 -21.03 -11.55 3.16
C GLY A 214 -19.91 -11.29 2.14
N LYS A 215 -19.24 -10.14 2.21
CA LYS A 215 -18.20 -9.70 1.27
C LYS A 215 -16.83 -9.61 1.93
N SER A 216 -15.79 -9.75 1.13
CA SER A 216 -14.40 -9.51 1.52
C SER A 216 -13.88 -8.25 0.85
N CYS A 217 -13.05 -7.47 1.56
CA CYS A 217 -12.25 -6.38 0.98
C CYS A 217 -10.87 -6.87 0.51
N ALA A 218 -10.55 -8.14 0.73
CA ALA A 218 -9.36 -8.76 0.18
C ALA A 218 -9.72 -9.45 -1.13
N LEU A 219 -9.06 -9.06 -2.19
CA LEU A 219 -8.96 -9.80 -3.43
C LEU A 219 -7.88 -10.87 -3.29
#